data_5595f7c612ac54e4538d75e2d0954272
#
_entry.id   5595f7c612ac54e4538d75e2d0954272
#
_cell.length_a   1.000
_cell.length_b   1.000
_cell.length_c   1.000
_cell.angle_alpha   90.00
_cell.angle_beta   90.00
_cell.angle_gamma   90.00
#
_symmetry.space_group_name_H-M   'P 1'
#
loop_
_entity.id
_entity.type
_entity.pdbx_description
1 polymer ?
#
loop_
_entity_poly.entity_id
_entity_poly.type
_entity_poly.pdbx_seq_one_letter_code
_entity_poly.pdbx_strand_id
1 'polypeptide(L)'
;MIAKRYSYTLIFVVLVVIALIILRMQLPSMVKDYLNGKLADMGDYQGEIANVDIHLWRGAYSVHQLEITKKDQPSVEFFNAETIDTSVSWASLFKGKVVADVDLINAEIHLVDDEAEDQPEEESTWRQTVQEIIPLQIDRLNIDNGEIHFHNFTSDPQVHLVFYQLDGEITNLSNAERRDGLKFANFDIQGQVLDSASARLDGRLDPLGDFHNFELKLKITGINLTKLNEVSEAYGNFNFKSGNGDFVMELQAEEAQLTGYAKPVLDNVEIFDLEEDLQDGVFSATWQAIVGAFGQIFRNDPKNRIATEVEIRGNLDDPDVSAWQA
;
A
#
# COMPACT_ATOMS: atom_id res chain seq x y z
N MET A 1 -9.73 35.65 58.39
CA MET A 1 -10.62 35.00 57.42
C MET A 1 -10.01 34.83 56.03
N ILE A 2 -9.17 35.75 55.62
CA ILE A 2 -8.55 35.74 54.24
C ILE A 2 -7.58 34.57 54.06
N ALA A 3 -6.73 34.22 55.03
CA ALA A 3 -5.74 33.12 54.93
C ALA A 3 -6.34 31.72 54.72
N LYS A 4 -7.50 31.41 55.32
CA LYS A 4 -8.18 30.15 55.12
C LYS A 4 -8.74 29.98 53.69
N ARG A 5 -9.13 31.04 53.04
CA ARG A 5 -9.66 31.03 51.70
C ARG A 5 -8.55 30.71 50.67
N TYR A 6 -7.36 31.25 50.83
CA TYR A 6 -6.20 30.89 49.98
C TYR A 6 -5.74 29.47 50.18
N SER A 7 -5.84 28.92 51.39
CA SER A 7 -5.50 27.53 51.68
C SER A 7 -6.42 26.53 50.92
N TYR A 8 -7.73 26.74 50.87
CA TYR A 8 -8.66 25.87 50.12
C TYR A 8 -8.45 25.98 48.63
N THR A 9 -8.16 27.17 48.11
CA THR A 9 -7.87 27.34 46.67
C THR A 9 -6.57 26.65 46.28
N LEU A 10 -5.52 26.71 47.14
CA LEU A 10 -4.28 26.00 46.87
C LEU A 10 -4.47 24.46 46.89
N ILE A 11 -5.21 23.93 47.89
CA ILE A 11 -5.53 22.53 47.96
C ILE A 11 -6.30 22.09 46.71
N PHE A 12 -7.30 22.87 46.28
CA PHE A 12 -8.06 22.57 45.07
C PHE A 12 -7.17 22.51 43.82
N VAL A 13 -6.27 23.52 43.65
CA VAL A 13 -5.31 23.54 42.53
C VAL A 13 -4.40 22.33 42.56
N VAL A 14 -3.86 21.96 43.72
CA VAL A 14 -3.01 20.75 43.88
C VAL A 14 -3.78 19.48 43.50
N LEU A 15 -5.03 19.33 43.95
CA LEU A 15 -5.86 18.19 43.59
C LEU A 15 -6.15 18.11 42.08
N VAL A 16 -6.41 19.24 41.46
CA VAL A 16 -6.60 19.32 39.98
C VAL A 16 -5.33 18.92 39.27
N VAL A 17 -4.15 19.41 39.70
CA VAL A 17 -2.86 19.04 39.11
C VAL A 17 -2.59 17.53 39.27
N ILE A 18 -2.85 16.96 40.46
CA ILE A 18 -2.69 15.51 40.68
C ILE A 18 -3.66 14.74 39.78
N ALA A 19 -4.91 15.13 39.66
CA ALA A 19 -5.89 14.50 38.79
C ALA A 19 -5.45 14.55 37.32
N LEU A 20 -4.91 15.67 36.86
CA LEU A 20 -4.36 15.80 35.50
C LEU A 20 -3.13 14.93 35.26
N ILE A 21 -2.27 14.77 36.26
CA ILE A 21 -1.10 13.87 36.18
C ILE A 21 -1.59 12.42 36.07
N ILE A 22 -2.54 12.00 36.90
CA ILE A 22 -3.10 10.65 36.88
C ILE A 22 -3.77 10.38 35.52
N LEU A 23 -4.60 11.32 35.05
CA LEU A 23 -5.25 11.22 33.74
C LEU A 23 -4.21 11.07 32.62
N ARG A 24 -3.16 11.90 32.63
CA ARG A 24 -2.06 11.83 31.66
C ARG A 24 -1.37 10.46 31.67
N MET A 25 -1.16 9.86 32.85
CA MET A 25 -0.52 8.54 32.96
C MET A 25 -1.39 7.40 32.46
N GLN A 26 -2.71 7.53 32.56
CA GLN A 26 -3.67 6.51 32.10
C GLN A 26 -4.10 6.68 30.64
N LEU A 27 -3.93 7.86 30.08
CA LEU A 27 -4.40 8.18 28.72
C LEU A 27 -3.83 7.23 27.64
N PRO A 28 -2.53 6.86 27.63
CA PRO A 28 -2.00 5.92 26.64
C PRO A 28 -2.66 4.55 26.69
N SER A 29 -2.84 3.99 27.89
CA SER A 29 -3.49 2.69 28.03
C SER A 29 -4.97 2.72 27.62
N MET A 30 -5.69 3.79 27.96
CA MET A 30 -7.09 3.96 27.53
C MET A 30 -7.21 4.04 26.00
N VAL A 31 -6.31 4.78 25.34
CA VAL A 31 -6.29 4.88 23.87
C VAL A 31 -5.90 3.54 23.25
N LYS A 32 -4.89 2.87 23.78
CA LYS A 32 -4.51 1.51 23.35
C LYS A 32 -5.70 0.55 23.43
N ASP A 33 -6.37 0.48 24.58
CA ASP A 33 -7.50 -0.44 24.78
C ASP A 33 -8.66 -0.12 23.84
N TYR A 34 -8.92 1.17 23.59
CA TYR A 34 -9.93 1.61 22.62
C TYR A 34 -9.58 1.18 21.18
N LEU A 35 -8.33 1.41 20.76
CA LEU A 35 -7.88 1.04 19.41
C LEU A 35 -7.86 -0.48 19.25
N ASN A 36 -7.34 -1.24 20.21
CA ASN A 36 -7.37 -2.70 20.17
C ASN A 36 -8.81 -3.23 20.13
N GLY A 37 -9.73 -2.60 20.85
CA GLY A 37 -11.15 -2.97 20.78
C GLY A 37 -11.77 -2.76 19.39
N LYS A 38 -11.31 -1.76 18.64
CA LYS A 38 -11.74 -1.52 17.26
C LYS A 38 -11.04 -2.46 16.27
N LEU A 39 -9.74 -2.66 16.44
CA LEU A 39 -8.92 -3.54 15.60
C LEU A 39 -9.28 -5.02 15.73
N ALA A 40 -9.82 -5.45 16.88
CA ALA A 40 -10.23 -6.83 17.10
C ALA A 40 -11.43 -7.28 16.25
N ASP A 41 -12.20 -6.34 15.70
CA ASP A 41 -13.40 -6.64 14.91
C ASP A 41 -13.49 -5.75 13.67
N MET A 42 -12.66 -6.05 12.69
CA MET A 42 -12.61 -5.38 11.38
C MET A 42 -13.17 -6.28 10.26
N GLY A 43 -14.30 -6.97 10.51
CA GLY A 43 -14.85 -7.93 9.56
C GLY A 43 -13.97 -9.15 9.46
N ASP A 44 -13.37 -9.42 8.30
CA ASP A 44 -12.49 -10.57 8.06
C ASP A 44 -11.07 -10.37 8.57
N TYR A 45 -10.75 -9.15 8.97
CA TYR A 45 -9.47 -8.80 9.55
C TYR A 45 -9.57 -8.65 11.07
N GLN A 46 -8.45 -8.82 11.73
CA GLN A 46 -8.24 -8.51 13.13
C GLN A 46 -6.85 -7.89 13.28
N GLY A 47 -6.71 -7.02 14.28
CA GLY A 47 -5.42 -6.41 14.54
C GLY A 47 -5.20 -6.09 16.00
N GLU A 48 -3.97 -5.78 16.33
CA GLU A 48 -3.57 -5.30 17.64
C GLU A 48 -2.40 -4.33 17.57
N ILE A 49 -2.26 -3.53 18.61
CA ILE A 49 -1.11 -2.64 18.82
C ILE A 49 -0.47 -2.93 20.16
N ALA A 50 0.86 -2.84 20.21
CA ALA A 50 1.59 -3.14 21.45
C ALA A 50 1.62 -1.95 22.41
N ASN A 51 1.74 -0.72 21.91
CA ASN A 51 1.83 0.48 22.74
C ASN A 51 1.33 1.74 22.04
N VAL A 52 0.96 2.74 22.84
CA VAL A 52 0.64 4.10 22.38
C VAL A 52 1.38 5.11 23.23
N ASP A 53 2.12 6.01 22.60
CA ASP A 53 2.73 7.15 23.24
C ASP A 53 1.98 8.45 22.86
N ILE A 54 1.71 9.32 23.83
CA ILE A 54 0.95 10.56 23.61
C ILE A 54 1.78 11.77 24.00
N HIS A 55 2.00 12.65 23.03
CA HIS A 55 2.77 13.89 23.14
C HIS A 55 1.85 15.11 23.09
N LEU A 56 1.09 15.35 24.16
CA LEU A 56 0.06 16.40 24.22
C LEU A 56 0.53 17.79 23.79
N TRP A 57 1.78 18.17 24.12
CA TRP A 57 2.34 19.48 23.78
C TRP A 57 2.61 19.65 22.28
N ARG A 58 2.94 18.55 21.60
CA ARG A 58 3.14 18.53 20.15
C ARG A 58 1.84 18.32 19.40
N GLY A 59 0.76 17.91 20.09
CA GLY A 59 -0.45 17.43 19.43
C GLY A 59 -0.20 16.15 18.63
N ALA A 60 0.69 15.28 19.14
CA ALA A 60 1.12 14.08 18.44
C ALA A 60 0.88 12.84 19.30
N TYR A 61 0.70 11.71 18.63
CA TYR A 61 0.72 10.39 19.25
C TYR A 61 1.42 9.40 18.33
N SER A 62 2.04 8.39 18.92
CA SER A 62 2.72 7.33 18.20
C SER A 62 2.09 6.00 18.58
N VAL A 63 1.75 5.19 17.59
CA VAL A 63 1.30 3.81 17.75
C VAL A 63 2.49 2.90 17.42
N HIS A 64 2.77 1.93 18.27
CA HIS A 64 3.90 1.02 18.10
C HIS A 64 3.42 -0.40 17.89
N GLN A 65 4.06 -1.08 16.93
CA GLN A 65 3.84 -2.47 16.59
C GLN A 65 2.34 -2.73 16.30
N LEU A 66 1.84 -2.06 15.26
CA LEU A 66 0.54 -2.40 14.68
C LEU A 66 0.72 -3.66 13.83
N GLU A 67 -0.13 -4.65 14.08
CA GLU A 67 -0.21 -5.89 13.32
C GLU A 67 -1.66 -6.13 12.92
N ILE A 68 -1.91 -6.43 11.64
CA ILE A 68 -3.22 -6.76 11.09
C ILE A 68 -3.09 -8.07 10.32
N THR A 69 -3.95 -9.04 10.64
CA THR A 69 -4.02 -10.36 10.00
C THR A 69 -5.41 -10.66 9.50
N LYS A 70 -5.53 -11.53 8.50
CA LYS A 70 -6.82 -12.12 8.10
C LYS A 70 -7.22 -13.19 9.13
N LYS A 71 -8.50 -13.23 9.52
CA LYS A 71 -9.01 -14.18 10.52
C LYS A 71 -8.96 -15.65 10.06
N ASP A 72 -9.14 -15.88 8.77
CA ASP A 72 -9.07 -17.19 8.12
C ASP A 72 -7.65 -17.65 7.82
N GLN A 73 -6.70 -16.70 7.66
CA GLN A 73 -5.29 -16.96 7.39
C GLN A 73 -4.37 -16.20 8.38
N PRO A 74 -4.45 -16.47 9.69
CA PRO A 74 -3.70 -15.70 10.69
C PRO A 74 -2.18 -15.92 10.65
N SER A 75 -1.71 -16.84 9.81
CA SER A 75 -0.27 -17.09 9.60
C SER A 75 0.39 -16.10 8.63
N VAL A 76 -0.39 -15.31 7.89
CA VAL A 76 0.11 -14.28 6.99
C VAL A 76 -0.34 -12.93 7.53
N GLU A 77 0.62 -12.09 7.91
CA GLU A 77 0.35 -10.71 8.26
C GLU A 77 -0.11 -9.96 7.00
N PHE A 78 -1.27 -9.31 7.04
CA PHE A 78 -1.73 -8.47 5.94
C PHE A 78 -1.00 -7.13 5.92
N PHE A 79 -0.88 -6.54 7.12
CA PHE A 79 -0.20 -5.26 7.31
C PHE A 79 0.46 -5.24 8.67
N ASN A 80 1.70 -4.79 8.73
CA ASN A 80 2.35 -4.43 9.98
C ASN A 80 3.05 -3.07 9.87
N ALA A 81 3.27 -2.42 11.00
CA ALA A 81 4.08 -1.22 11.09
C ALA A 81 4.77 -1.14 12.46
N GLU A 82 6.09 -0.92 12.44
CA GLU A 82 6.83 -0.73 13.68
C GLU A 82 6.37 0.51 14.42
N THR A 83 6.21 1.63 13.71
CA THR A 83 5.74 2.89 14.30
C THR A 83 4.88 3.65 13.30
N ILE A 84 3.75 4.14 13.79
CA ILE A 84 2.90 5.12 13.12
C ILE A 84 2.91 6.39 13.98
N ASP A 85 3.64 7.42 13.55
CA ASP A 85 3.68 8.70 14.26
C ASP A 85 2.68 9.67 13.61
N THR A 86 1.75 10.17 14.41
CA THR A 86 0.69 11.03 13.93
C THR A 86 0.78 12.38 14.63
N SER A 87 0.92 13.45 13.88
CA SER A 87 0.92 14.81 14.40
C SER A 87 -0.28 15.62 13.89
N VAL A 88 -0.97 16.29 14.81
CA VAL A 88 -2.18 17.07 14.51
C VAL A 88 -1.89 18.56 14.59
N SER A 89 -2.29 19.30 13.57
CA SER A 89 -2.14 20.74 13.53
C SER A 89 -3.05 21.44 14.55
N TRP A 90 -2.49 22.00 15.62
CA TRP A 90 -3.20 22.84 16.58
C TRP A 90 -3.93 24.03 15.92
N ALA A 91 -3.31 24.63 14.90
CA ALA A 91 -3.90 25.77 14.17
C ALA A 91 -5.17 25.38 13.42
N SER A 92 -5.23 24.15 12.90
CA SER A 92 -6.41 23.57 12.24
C SER A 92 -7.47 23.19 13.25
N LEU A 93 -7.05 22.62 14.39
CA LEU A 93 -7.94 22.23 15.48
C LEU A 93 -8.73 23.43 16.04
N PHE A 94 -8.07 24.58 16.23
CA PHE A 94 -8.74 25.80 16.65
C PHE A 94 -9.73 26.36 15.62
N LYS A 95 -9.64 25.91 14.36
CA LYS A 95 -10.60 26.23 13.27
C LYS A 95 -11.66 25.15 13.09
N GLY A 96 -11.71 24.16 14.00
CA GLY A 96 -12.65 23.04 13.93
C GLY A 96 -12.34 22.02 12.82
N LYS A 97 -11.08 21.97 12.36
CA LYS A 97 -10.59 20.98 11.39
C LYS A 97 -9.53 20.13 12.04
N VAL A 98 -9.61 18.82 11.85
CA VAL A 98 -8.55 17.89 12.27
C VAL A 98 -7.74 17.55 11.04
N VAL A 99 -6.52 18.08 10.96
CA VAL A 99 -5.54 17.85 9.90
C VAL A 99 -4.33 17.20 10.52
N ALA A 100 -3.92 16.09 9.99
CA ALA A 100 -2.80 15.30 10.50
C ALA A 100 -1.74 15.08 9.42
N ASP A 101 -0.48 15.08 9.86
CA ASP A 101 0.62 14.45 9.15
C ASP A 101 0.90 13.09 9.82
N VAL A 102 1.15 12.08 9.01
CA VAL A 102 1.38 10.69 9.45
C VAL A 102 2.71 10.22 8.89
N ASP A 103 3.57 9.69 9.75
CA ASP A 103 4.81 9.03 9.36
C ASP A 103 4.66 7.53 9.62
N LEU A 104 4.78 6.71 8.57
CA LEU A 104 4.83 5.24 8.63
C LEU A 104 6.28 4.80 8.59
N ILE A 105 6.74 4.14 9.65
CA ILE A 105 8.12 3.70 9.79
C ILE A 105 8.15 2.18 9.82
N ASN A 106 8.96 1.58 8.93
CA ASN A 106 9.09 0.13 8.77
C ASN A 106 7.71 -0.53 8.64
N ALA A 107 6.90 -0.03 7.68
CA ALA A 107 5.60 -0.59 7.40
C ALA A 107 5.70 -1.65 6.30
N GLU A 108 5.03 -2.78 6.49
CA GLU A 108 5.02 -3.90 5.56
C GLU A 108 3.58 -4.23 5.17
N ILE A 109 3.37 -4.49 3.88
CA ILE A 109 2.09 -4.94 3.32
C ILE A 109 2.33 -6.27 2.60
N HIS A 110 1.53 -7.28 2.93
CA HIS A 110 1.57 -8.58 2.26
C HIS A 110 0.31 -8.79 1.42
N LEU A 111 0.51 -8.88 0.11
CA LEU A 111 -0.52 -9.16 -0.88
C LEU A 111 -0.41 -10.64 -1.28
N VAL A 112 -1.47 -11.39 -1.09
CA VAL A 112 -1.53 -12.80 -1.45
C VAL A 112 -2.47 -12.95 -2.64
N ASP A 113 -1.97 -13.54 -3.73
CA ASP A 113 -2.77 -13.96 -4.88
C ASP A 113 -3.28 -15.37 -4.59
N ASP A 114 -4.55 -15.48 -4.15
CA ASP A 114 -5.20 -16.75 -3.82
C ASP A 114 -6.36 -16.99 -4.78
N GLU A 115 -6.34 -18.13 -5.49
CA GLU A 115 -7.36 -18.51 -6.50
C GLU A 115 -8.80 -18.60 -5.94
N ALA A 116 -8.95 -18.54 -4.63
CA ALA A 116 -10.24 -18.75 -3.95
C ALA A 116 -11.10 -17.48 -3.78
N GLU A 117 -10.61 -16.30 -4.07
CA GLU A 117 -11.32 -15.03 -3.79
C GLU A 117 -11.97 -14.40 -5.03
N ASP A 118 -12.85 -15.13 -5.73
CA ASP A 118 -13.80 -14.57 -6.70
C ASP A 118 -15.03 -13.89 -6.01
N GLN A 119 -14.85 -13.24 -4.85
CA GLN A 119 -15.95 -12.53 -4.20
C GLN A 119 -15.66 -11.05 -3.95
N PRO A 120 -16.20 -10.14 -4.77
CA PRO A 120 -15.97 -8.70 -4.63
C PRO A 120 -16.71 -8.04 -3.45
N GLU A 121 -17.43 -8.77 -2.61
CA GLU A 121 -18.33 -8.17 -1.60
C GLU A 121 -17.66 -7.76 -0.28
N GLU A 122 -16.43 -8.19 0.02
CA GLU A 122 -15.83 -8.02 1.36
C GLU A 122 -14.78 -6.91 1.48
N GLU A 123 -14.28 -6.37 0.39
CA GLU A 123 -13.34 -5.22 0.42
C GLU A 123 -13.88 -3.97 1.13
N SER A 124 -15.19 -3.85 1.31
CA SER A 124 -15.81 -2.67 1.90
C SER A 124 -15.59 -2.55 3.41
N THR A 125 -15.39 -3.66 4.13
CA THR A 125 -15.45 -3.68 5.60
C THR A 125 -14.20 -3.10 6.25
N TRP A 126 -13.00 -3.45 5.77
CA TRP A 126 -11.76 -2.89 6.31
C TRP A 126 -11.65 -1.38 6.00
N ARG A 127 -12.08 -0.94 4.82
CA ARG A 127 -12.12 0.49 4.45
C ARG A 127 -13.02 1.28 5.37
N GLN A 128 -14.22 0.75 5.68
CA GLN A 128 -15.14 1.38 6.61
C GLN A 128 -14.53 1.48 8.02
N THR A 129 -13.89 0.42 8.50
CA THR A 129 -13.24 0.40 9.81
C THR A 129 -12.08 1.39 9.87
N VAL A 130 -11.24 1.45 8.84
CA VAL A 130 -10.17 2.45 8.75
C VAL A 130 -10.72 3.88 8.74
N GLN A 131 -11.82 4.13 8.02
CA GLN A 131 -12.49 5.43 8.01
C GLN A 131 -13.09 5.80 9.38
N GLU A 132 -13.58 4.83 10.16
CA GLU A 132 -14.07 5.06 11.52
C GLU A 132 -12.95 5.34 12.53
N ILE A 133 -11.80 4.68 12.37
CA ILE A 133 -10.63 4.85 13.25
C ILE A 133 -9.87 6.14 12.92
N ILE A 134 -9.84 6.53 11.65
CA ILE A 134 -9.10 7.70 11.16
C ILE A 134 -10.10 8.75 10.60
N PRO A 135 -10.89 9.43 11.43
CA PRO A 135 -11.79 10.50 10.97
C PRO A 135 -11.02 11.79 10.65
N LEU A 136 -9.79 11.69 10.15
CA LEU A 136 -8.85 12.78 9.99
C LEU A 136 -8.66 13.10 8.51
N GLN A 137 -8.54 14.37 8.22
CA GLN A 137 -7.92 14.79 6.97
C GLN A 137 -6.41 14.58 7.14
N ILE A 138 -5.85 13.59 6.46
CA ILE A 138 -4.41 13.40 6.35
C ILE A 138 -3.93 14.33 5.23
N ASP A 139 -3.10 15.32 5.60
CA ASP A 139 -2.51 16.24 4.64
C ASP A 139 -1.30 15.61 3.96
N ARG A 140 -0.51 14.90 4.77
CA ARG A 140 0.69 14.19 4.33
C ARG A 140 0.83 12.86 5.06
N LEU A 141 1.16 11.82 4.29
CA LEU A 141 1.61 10.54 4.79
C LEU A 141 3.00 10.27 4.22
N ASN A 142 4.00 10.19 5.08
CA ASN A 142 5.35 9.81 4.72
C ASN A 142 5.54 8.31 4.97
N ILE A 143 6.27 7.67 4.08
CA ILE A 143 6.72 6.27 4.20
C ILE A 143 8.23 6.30 4.36
N ASP A 144 8.73 5.67 5.40
CA ASP A 144 10.15 5.54 5.72
C ASP A 144 10.49 4.06 5.87
N ASN A 145 11.32 3.54 4.96
CA ASN A 145 11.74 2.15 4.89
C ASN A 145 10.57 1.15 4.87
N GLY A 146 9.58 1.39 4.00
CA GLY A 146 8.45 0.46 3.83
C GLY A 146 8.79 -0.76 2.97
N GLU A 147 7.95 -1.79 3.04
CA GLU A 147 8.04 -2.98 2.20
C GLU A 147 6.66 -3.39 1.65
N ILE A 148 6.63 -3.91 0.42
CA ILE A 148 5.45 -4.55 -0.17
C ILE A 148 5.86 -5.93 -0.63
N HIS A 149 5.25 -6.95 -0.05
CA HIS A 149 5.44 -8.34 -0.37
C HIS A 149 4.27 -8.85 -1.21
N PHE A 150 4.56 -9.41 -2.36
CA PHE A 150 3.60 -10.12 -3.19
C PHE A 150 3.90 -11.62 -3.13
N HIS A 151 2.88 -12.41 -2.83
CA HIS A 151 2.98 -13.87 -2.73
C HIS A 151 1.94 -14.53 -3.63
N ASN A 152 2.35 -15.57 -4.36
CA ASN A 152 1.44 -16.57 -4.90
C ASN A 152 1.92 -17.94 -4.41
N PHE A 153 1.16 -18.52 -3.49
CA PHE A 153 1.48 -19.82 -2.90
C PHE A 153 0.94 -20.99 -3.71
N THR A 154 0.05 -20.74 -4.68
CA THR A 154 -0.61 -21.74 -5.50
C THR A 154 0.11 -21.99 -6.82
N SER A 155 0.94 -21.07 -7.28
CA SER A 155 1.76 -21.23 -8.49
C SER A 155 2.92 -22.21 -8.27
N ASP A 156 3.41 -22.79 -9.38
CA ASP A 156 4.58 -23.66 -9.41
C ASP A 156 5.60 -23.12 -10.45
N PRO A 157 6.75 -22.60 -10.03
CA PRO A 157 7.17 -22.36 -8.63
C PRO A 157 6.30 -21.31 -7.91
N GLN A 158 6.32 -21.35 -6.58
CA GLN A 158 5.70 -20.27 -5.79
C GLN A 158 6.38 -18.95 -6.08
N VAL A 159 5.61 -17.86 -6.16
CA VAL A 159 6.14 -16.52 -6.44
C VAL A 159 6.23 -15.71 -5.16
N HIS A 160 7.40 -15.10 -4.97
CA HIS A 160 7.64 -14.16 -3.89
C HIS A 160 8.40 -12.94 -4.43
N LEU A 161 7.70 -11.82 -4.58
CA LEU A 161 8.26 -10.56 -5.06
C LEU A 161 8.19 -9.51 -3.94
N VAL A 162 9.33 -8.89 -3.63
CA VAL A 162 9.42 -7.87 -2.58
C VAL A 162 9.91 -6.55 -3.17
N PHE A 163 9.13 -5.50 -2.93
CA PHE A 163 9.59 -4.12 -3.01
C PHE A 163 10.03 -3.69 -1.62
N TYR A 164 11.22 -3.22 -1.46
CA TYR A 164 11.80 -2.91 -0.16
C TYR A 164 12.53 -1.57 -0.16
N GLN A 165 12.84 -1.06 1.05
CA GLN A 165 13.39 0.27 1.24
C GLN A 165 12.53 1.34 0.52
N LEU A 166 11.21 1.23 0.70
CA LEU A 166 10.28 2.17 0.12
C LEU A 166 10.27 3.46 0.93
N ASP A 167 10.69 4.54 0.29
CA ASP A 167 10.62 5.90 0.83
C ASP A 167 9.74 6.74 -0.07
N GLY A 168 8.86 7.53 0.53
CA GLY A 168 7.96 8.35 -0.27
C GLY A 168 6.98 9.17 0.52
N GLU A 169 6.20 9.93 -0.23
CA GLU A 169 5.18 10.84 0.31
C GLU A 169 3.87 10.66 -0.43
N ILE A 170 2.78 10.60 0.32
CA ILE A 170 1.41 10.68 -0.19
C ILE A 170 0.77 11.94 0.38
N THR A 171 0.31 12.83 -0.48
CA THR A 171 -0.30 14.09 -0.07
C THR A 171 -1.79 14.14 -0.43
N ASN A 172 -2.55 14.94 0.30
CA ASN A 172 -3.98 15.14 0.05
C ASN A 172 -4.86 13.92 0.34
N LEU A 173 -4.45 13.03 1.20
CA LEU A 173 -5.27 11.94 1.72
C LEU A 173 -6.37 12.51 2.60
N SER A 174 -7.60 12.58 2.14
CA SER A 174 -8.70 13.14 2.90
C SER A 174 -9.91 12.21 2.88
N ASN A 175 -10.38 11.82 4.06
CA ASN A 175 -11.64 11.09 4.23
C ASN A 175 -12.88 12.01 4.33
N ALA A 176 -12.67 13.35 4.34
CA ALA A 176 -13.79 14.29 4.39
C ALA A 176 -14.43 14.47 3.03
N GLU A 177 -15.76 14.39 2.94
CA GLU A 177 -16.49 14.72 1.71
C GLU A 177 -16.16 16.15 1.25
N ARG A 178 -15.64 16.30 0.03
CA ARG A 178 -15.55 17.60 -0.64
C ARG A 178 -16.82 17.84 -1.42
N ARG A 179 -17.29 19.06 -1.42
CA ARG A 179 -18.46 19.49 -2.19
C ARG A 179 -18.17 19.74 -3.68
N ASP A 180 -16.90 19.70 -4.09
CA ASP A 180 -16.42 20.27 -5.36
C ASP A 180 -15.83 19.25 -6.34
N GLY A 181 -16.15 17.94 -6.22
CA GLY A 181 -15.71 16.92 -7.18
C GLY A 181 -14.64 15.94 -6.66
N LEU A 182 -13.99 15.23 -7.58
CA LEU A 182 -12.99 14.19 -7.31
C LEU A 182 -11.84 14.69 -6.45
N LYS A 183 -11.43 13.86 -5.49
CA LYS A 183 -10.30 14.13 -4.60
C LYS A 183 -9.16 13.23 -5.00
N PHE A 184 -8.07 13.82 -5.43
CA PHE A 184 -6.87 13.07 -5.72
C PHE A 184 -5.85 13.21 -4.59
N ALA A 185 -5.43 12.09 -4.03
CA ALA A 185 -4.17 11.99 -3.34
C ALA A 185 -3.07 11.86 -4.41
N ASN A 186 -1.94 12.55 -4.18
CA ASN A 186 -0.77 12.38 -5.03
C ASN A 186 0.25 11.56 -4.27
N PHE A 187 0.96 10.68 -4.95
CA PHE A 187 2.02 9.84 -4.37
C PHE A 187 3.28 9.90 -5.22
N ASP A 188 4.42 9.85 -4.55
CA ASP A 188 5.76 9.72 -5.12
C ASP A 188 6.55 8.82 -4.18
N ILE A 189 6.79 7.58 -4.61
CA ILE A 189 7.41 6.52 -3.81
C ILE A 189 8.58 5.96 -4.61
N GLN A 190 9.71 5.77 -3.96
CA GLN A 190 10.88 5.14 -4.53
C GLN A 190 11.37 4.01 -3.63
N GLY A 191 12.05 3.04 -4.21
CA GLY A 191 12.62 1.91 -3.47
C GLY A 191 13.39 0.97 -4.37
N GLN A 192 13.51 -0.27 -3.94
CA GLN A 192 14.21 -1.32 -4.67
C GLN A 192 13.33 -2.57 -4.82
N VAL A 193 13.64 -3.36 -5.82
CA VAL A 193 13.00 -4.66 -6.10
C VAL A 193 14.04 -5.61 -6.71
N LEU A 194 13.85 -6.92 -6.62
CA LEU A 194 14.73 -7.92 -7.25
C LEU A 194 16.20 -7.73 -6.88
N ASP A 195 16.51 -7.60 -5.60
CA ASP A 195 17.82 -7.39 -4.98
C ASP A 195 18.47 -6.02 -5.22
N SER A 196 18.31 -5.38 -6.37
CA SER A 196 19.04 -4.15 -6.67
C SER A 196 18.43 -3.25 -7.75
N ALA A 197 17.34 -3.66 -8.36
CA ALA A 197 16.65 -2.83 -9.33
C ALA A 197 15.97 -1.64 -8.62
N SER A 198 16.17 -0.43 -9.15
CA SER A 198 15.53 0.76 -8.60
C SER A 198 14.09 0.85 -9.10
N ALA A 199 13.14 1.00 -8.19
CA ALA A 199 11.73 1.20 -8.48
C ALA A 199 11.29 2.62 -8.11
N ARG A 200 10.45 3.25 -8.95
CA ARG A 200 9.78 4.50 -8.67
C ARG A 200 8.33 4.42 -9.12
N LEU A 201 7.45 4.78 -8.22
CA LEU A 201 6.00 4.84 -8.44
C LEU A 201 5.54 6.26 -8.16
N ASP A 202 4.99 6.93 -9.16
CA ASP A 202 4.38 8.25 -9.00
C ASP A 202 3.00 8.30 -9.66
N GLY A 203 2.13 9.15 -9.15
CA GLY A 203 0.79 9.29 -9.68
C GLY A 203 -0.19 9.98 -8.75
N ARG A 204 -1.47 9.75 -9.06
CA ARG A 204 -2.58 10.26 -8.27
C ARG A 204 -3.76 9.28 -8.32
N LEU A 205 -4.49 9.18 -7.24
CA LEU A 205 -5.68 8.35 -7.15
C LEU A 205 -6.71 8.98 -6.20
N ASP A 206 -7.98 8.63 -6.38
CA ASP A 206 -9.00 8.89 -5.35
C ASP A 206 -8.96 7.75 -4.32
N PRO A 207 -8.38 7.96 -3.13
CA PRO A 207 -8.16 6.87 -2.17
C PRO A 207 -9.44 6.37 -1.50
N LEU A 208 -10.53 7.11 -1.63
CA LEU A 208 -11.83 6.79 -1.03
C LEU A 208 -12.91 6.48 -2.08
N GLY A 209 -12.56 6.61 -3.36
CA GLY A 209 -13.39 6.20 -4.48
C GLY A 209 -13.24 4.70 -4.77
N ASP A 210 -13.96 4.24 -5.78
CA ASP A 210 -13.93 2.83 -6.23
C ASP A 210 -12.75 2.56 -7.19
N PHE A 211 -11.65 3.32 -7.07
CA PHE A 211 -10.49 3.30 -7.96
C PHE A 211 -10.81 3.51 -9.46
N HIS A 212 -11.97 4.08 -9.75
CA HIS A 212 -12.38 4.37 -11.13
C HIS A 212 -11.64 5.57 -11.75
N ASN A 213 -10.90 6.31 -10.92
CA ASN A 213 -10.15 7.48 -11.35
C ASN A 213 -8.75 7.48 -10.73
N PHE A 214 -7.74 7.24 -11.55
CA PHE A 214 -6.33 7.30 -11.14
C PHE A 214 -5.41 7.56 -12.32
N GLU A 215 -4.21 8.02 -12.01
CA GLU A 215 -3.05 8.01 -12.89
C GLU A 215 -1.89 7.37 -12.14
N LEU A 216 -1.19 6.44 -12.76
CA LEU A 216 -0.10 5.68 -12.16
C LEU A 216 1.04 5.53 -13.16
N LYS A 217 2.26 5.79 -12.71
CA LYS A 217 3.47 5.56 -13.46
C LYS A 217 4.45 4.79 -12.61
N LEU A 218 4.77 3.57 -13.08
CA LEU A 218 5.79 2.71 -12.47
C LEU A 218 6.99 2.65 -13.40
N LYS A 219 8.18 2.89 -12.84
CA LYS A 219 9.46 2.72 -13.52
C LYS A 219 10.38 1.86 -12.69
N ILE A 220 10.87 0.76 -13.28
CA ILE A 220 11.88 -0.11 -12.67
C ILE A 220 13.08 -0.11 -13.60
N THR A 221 14.28 0.11 -13.05
CA THR A 221 15.52 0.15 -13.83
C THR A 221 16.60 -0.72 -13.22
N GLY A 222 17.45 -1.29 -14.07
CA GLY A 222 18.57 -2.13 -13.64
C GLY A 222 18.13 -3.53 -13.21
N ILE A 223 17.07 -4.08 -13.79
CA ILE A 223 16.60 -5.42 -13.51
C ILE A 223 17.62 -6.44 -13.99
N ASN A 224 18.08 -7.33 -13.12
CA ASN A 224 18.72 -8.58 -13.52
C ASN A 224 17.62 -9.60 -13.83
N LEU A 225 17.45 -9.98 -15.10
CA LEU A 225 16.34 -10.82 -15.54
C LEU A 225 16.31 -12.20 -14.87
N THR A 226 17.47 -12.75 -14.46
CA THR A 226 17.50 -14.03 -13.75
C THR A 226 16.78 -14.00 -12.39
N LYS A 227 16.56 -12.82 -11.83
CA LYS A 227 15.81 -12.61 -10.59
C LYS A 227 14.29 -12.62 -10.80
N LEU A 228 13.85 -12.59 -12.05
CA LEU A 228 12.45 -12.73 -12.43
C LEU A 228 12.04 -14.18 -12.68
N ASN A 229 12.94 -15.16 -12.50
CA ASN A 229 12.68 -16.54 -12.91
C ASN A 229 11.50 -17.19 -12.18
N GLU A 230 11.28 -16.90 -10.90
CA GLU A 230 10.08 -17.37 -10.21
C GLU A 230 8.80 -16.86 -10.89
N VAL A 231 8.77 -15.58 -11.27
CA VAL A 231 7.64 -14.96 -11.95
C VAL A 231 7.50 -15.47 -13.39
N SER A 232 8.61 -15.52 -14.15
CA SER A 232 8.56 -15.93 -15.55
C SER A 232 8.29 -17.41 -15.73
N GLU A 233 8.70 -18.26 -14.80
CA GLU A 233 8.38 -19.68 -14.80
C GLU A 233 6.92 -19.92 -14.40
N ALA A 234 6.48 -19.34 -13.30
CA ALA A 234 5.12 -19.50 -12.80
C ALA A 234 4.04 -19.04 -13.81
N TYR A 235 4.28 -17.92 -14.49
CA TYR A 235 3.26 -17.30 -15.34
C TYR A 235 3.56 -17.35 -16.84
N GLY A 236 4.78 -17.69 -17.23
CA GLY A 236 5.22 -17.66 -18.63
C GLY A 236 5.85 -18.96 -19.13
N ASN A 237 6.09 -19.92 -18.25
CA ASN A 237 6.74 -21.21 -18.58
C ASN A 237 8.12 -21.03 -19.24
N PHE A 238 8.90 -20.04 -18.81
CA PHE A 238 10.24 -19.84 -19.30
C PHE A 238 11.16 -19.25 -18.24
N ASN A 239 12.45 -19.49 -18.37
CA ASN A 239 13.48 -18.95 -17.49
C ASN A 239 14.52 -18.14 -18.24
N PHE A 240 14.95 -17.02 -17.66
CA PHE A 240 16.07 -16.25 -18.13
C PHE A 240 17.39 -16.89 -17.68
N LYS A 241 18.29 -17.16 -18.61
CA LYS A 241 19.64 -17.59 -18.35
C LYS A 241 20.56 -16.41 -18.05
N SER A 242 20.35 -15.30 -18.75
CA SER A 242 21.05 -14.04 -18.57
C SER A 242 20.23 -12.89 -19.15
N GLY A 243 20.62 -11.67 -18.78
CA GLY A 243 20.08 -10.44 -19.35
C GLY A 243 19.82 -9.38 -18.28
N ASN A 244 19.63 -8.17 -18.76
CA ASN A 244 19.23 -7.03 -17.95
C ASN A 244 18.03 -6.35 -18.58
N GLY A 245 17.29 -5.59 -17.80
CA GLY A 245 16.14 -4.88 -18.34
C GLY A 245 15.72 -3.67 -17.51
N ASP A 246 14.89 -2.87 -18.15
CA ASP A 246 14.12 -1.80 -17.53
C ASP A 246 12.65 -2.03 -17.86
N PHE A 247 11.78 -1.54 -17.01
CA PHE A 247 10.33 -1.64 -17.18
C PHE A 247 9.68 -0.29 -16.89
N VAL A 248 8.77 0.13 -17.77
CA VAL A 248 7.94 1.32 -17.58
C VAL A 248 6.49 0.91 -17.80
N MET A 249 5.62 1.33 -16.90
CA MET A 249 4.16 1.19 -17.06
C MET A 249 3.50 2.51 -16.74
N GLU A 250 2.60 2.95 -17.59
CA GLU A 250 1.75 4.11 -17.36
C GLU A 250 0.30 3.68 -17.53
N LEU A 251 -0.50 3.90 -16.50
CA LEU A 251 -1.93 3.57 -16.47
C LEU A 251 -2.73 4.80 -16.09
N GLN A 252 -3.87 4.98 -16.74
CA GLN A 252 -4.85 5.99 -16.43
C GLN A 252 -6.24 5.36 -16.43
N ALA A 253 -7.02 5.64 -15.41
CA ALA A 253 -8.43 5.31 -15.38
C ALA A 253 -9.26 6.58 -15.22
N GLU A 254 -10.30 6.72 -16.04
CA GLU A 254 -11.32 7.76 -15.95
C GLU A 254 -12.69 7.10 -16.05
N GLU A 255 -13.54 7.29 -15.04
CA GLU A 255 -14.88 6.68 -14.96
C GLU A 255 -14.83 5.17 -15.26
N ALA A 256 -13.91 4.44 -14.60
CA ALA A 256 -13.63 3.03 -14.79
C ALA A 256 -13.03 2.62 -16.16
N GLN A 257 -12.87 3.54 -17.10
CA GLN A 257 -12.21 3.24 -18.39
C GLN A 257 -10.69 3.28 -18.19
N LEU A 258 -10.06 2.10 -18.25
CA LEU A 258 -8.61 1.92 -18.13
C LEU A 258 -7.95 2.08 -19.49
N THR A 259 -6.90 2.89 -19.54
CA THR A 259 -6.00 3.04 -20.69
C THR A 259 -4.56 3.14 -20.22
N GLY A 260 -3.63 2.69 -21.02
CA GLY A 260 -2.22 2.81 -20.68
C GLY A 260 -1.32 1.91 -21.52
N TYR A 261 -0.11 1.73 -21.05
CA TYR A 261 0.85 0.82 -21.68
C TYR A 261 1.85 0.25 -20.68
N ALA A 262 2.42 -0.88 -21.04
CA ALA A 262 3.58 -1.48 -20.38
C ALA A 262 4.72 -1.61 -21.40
N LYS A 263 5.93 -1.18 -21.03
CA LYS A 263 7.10 -1.12 -21.90
C LYS A 263 8.32 -1.72 -21.23
N PRO A 264 8.58 -3.00 -21.44
CA PRO A 264 9.85 -3.61 -21.13
C PRO A 264 10.93 -3.20 -22.15
N VAL A 265 12.12 -2.97 -21.68
CA VAL A 265 13.33 -2.79 -22.49
C VAL A 265 14.37 -3.76 -21.97
N LEU A 266 14.74 -4.73 -22.80
CA LEU A 266 15.57 -5.84 -22.39
C LEU A 266 16.85 -5.87 -23.22
N ASP A 267 17.97 -6.12 -22.57
CA ASP A 267 19.31 -6.17 -23.17
C ASP A 267 19.99 -7.51 -22.85
N ASN A 268 20.67 -8.10 -23.86
CA ASN A 268 21.49 -9.31 -23.75
C ASN A 268 20.74 -10.52 -23.16
N VAL A 269 19.53 -10.73 -23.64
CA VAL A 269 18.63 -11.77 -23.13
C VAL A 269 18.99 -13.13 -23.69
N GLU A 270 19.19 -14.10 -22.81
CA GLU A 270 19.25 -15.52 -23.12
C GLU A 270 18.18 -16.25 -22.31
N ILE A 271 17.42 -17.14 -22.92
CA ILE A 271 16.30 -17.89 -22.30
C ILE A 271 16.64 -19.40 -22.33
N PHE A 272 16.24 -20.10 -21.26
CA PHE A 272 16.11 -21.56 -21.25
C PHE A 272 14.70 -21.94 -21.65
N ASP A 273 14.56 -22.92 -22.51
CA ASP A 273 13.36 -23.62 -22.94
C ASP A 273 12.03 -22.84 -22.83
N LEU A 274 11.46 -22.52 -23.99
CA LEU A 274 10.08 -22.15 -24.13
C LEU A 274 9.27 -23.45 -24.34
N GLU A 275 8.68 -24.01 -23.30
CA GLU A 275 7.67 -25.05 -23.45
C GLU A 275 6.35 -24.45 -23.96
N GLU A 276 5.62 -25.21 -24.80
CA GLU A 276 4.47 -24.70 -25.57
C GLU A 276 3.18 -24.54 -24.77
N ASP A 277 3.10 -25.02 -23.54
CA ASP A 277 1.87 -24.98 -22.74
C ASP A 277 1.91 -23.82 -21.72
N LEU A 278 1.23 -22.74 -22.07
CA LEU A 278 0.84 -21.71 -21.10
C LEU A 278 -0.20 -22.32 -20.14
N GLN A 279 0.13 -22.46 -18.88
CA GLN A 279 -0.87 -22.83 -17.87
C GLN A 279 -1.82 -21.64 -17.66
N ASP A 280 -3.12 -21.94 -17.56
CA ASP A 280 -4.15 -20.96 -17.20
C ASP A 280 -3.94 -20.53 -15.73
N GLY A 281 -3.18 -19.45 -15.53
CA GLY A 281 -2.93 -18.85 -14.21
C GLY A 281 -3.88 -17.69 -13.94
N VAL A 282 -4.11 -17.44 -12.67
CA VAL A 282 -5.11 -16.50 -12.11
C VAL A 282 -4.78 -15.02 -12.29
N PHE A 283 -3.63 -14.68 -12.80
CA PHE A 283 -3.35 -13.28 -13.16
C PHE A 283 -4.33 -12.76 -14.19
N SER A 284 -4.81 -11.54 -13.96
CA SER A 284 -5.71 -10.83 -14.87
C SER A 284 -5.27 -10.99 -16.33
N ALA A 285 -6.23 -11.00 -17.24
CA ALA A 285 -6.00 -11.05 -18.71
C ALA A 285 -4.91 -10.05 -19.16
N THR A 286 -4.75 -8.94 -18.46
CA THR A 286 -3.71 -7.93 -18.67
C THR A 286 -2.30 -8.50 -18.49
N TRP A 287 -2.06 -9.26 -17.40
CA TRP A 287 -0.75 -9.84 -17.13
C TRP A 287 -0.43 -11.00 -18.08
N GLN A 288 -1.39 -11.86 -18.34
CA GLN A 288 -1.26 -12.94 -19.32
C GLN A 288 -0.92 -12.41 -20.72
N ALA A 289 -1.50 -11.28 -21.09
CA ALA A 289 -1.18 -10.64 -22.38
C ALA A 289 0.22 -10.02 -22.39
N ILE A 290 0.68 -9.43 -21.29
CA ILE A 290 2.05 -8.93 -21.15
C ILE A 290 3.03 -10.11 -21.29
N VAL A 291 2.86 -11.17 -20.52
CA VAL A 291 3.72 -12.37 -20.55
C VAL A 291 3.65 -13.09 -21.90
N GLY A 292 2.46 -13.22 -22.49
CA GLY A 292 2.25 -13.79 -23.83
C GLY A 292 2.93 -13.00 -24.94
N ALA A 293 2.87 -11.66 -24.88
CA ALA A 293 3.59 -10.78 -25.81
C ALA A 293 5.12 -10.98 -25.69
N PHE A 294 5.63 -11.12 -24.47
CA PHE A 294 7.04 -11.46 -24.24
C PHE A 294 7.41 -12.79 -24.91
N GLY A 295 6.64 -13.84 -24.69
CA GLY A 295 6.88 -15.16 -25.27
C GLY A 295 6.93 -15.13 -26.80
N GLN A 296 6.05 -14.36 -27.47
CA GLN A 296 6.07 -14.18 -28.93
C GLN A 296 7.29 -13.44 -29.44
N ILE A 297 7.73 -12.39 -28.73
CA ILE A 297 8.89 -11.60 -29.12
C ILE A 297 10.15 -12.45 -29.08
N PHE A 298 10.34 -13.26 -28.05
CA PHE A 298 11.49 -14.14 -27.90
C PHE A 298 11.55 -15.26 -28.96
N ARG A 299 10.40 -15.71 -29.47
CA ARG A 299 10.33 -16.70 -30.54
C ARG A 299 10.77 -16.13 -31.90
N ASN A 300 10.54 -14.84 -32.14
CA ASN A 300 10.65 -14.27 -33.48
C ASN A 300 11.94 -13.52 -33.79
N ASP A 301 12.67 -13.04 -32.78
CA ASP A 301 13.87 -12.21 -33.04
C ASP A 301 14.92 -12.27 -31.90
N PRO A 302 15.97 -13.11 -32.01
CA PRO A 302 17.04 -13.17 -31.02
C PRO A 302 18.00 -11.97 -31.18
N LYS A 303 17.52 -10.76 -30.90
CA LYS A 303 18.36 -9.56 -30.89
C LYS A 303 18.93 -9.29 -29.52
N ASN A 304 20.10 -8.64 -29.49
CA ASN A 304 20.76 -8.23 -28.24
C ASN A 304 19.94 -7.20 -27.44
N ARG A 305 18.95 -6.56 -28.05
CA ARG A 305 18.08 -5.58 -27.42
C ARG A 305 16.65 -5.71 -27.93
N ILE A 306 15.73 -5.85 -26.99
CA ILE A 306 14.28 -5.95 -27.26
C ILE A 306 13.60 -4.79 -26.55
N ALA A 307 12.77 -4.04 -27.26
CA ALA A 307 11.87 -3.04 -26.70
C ALA A 307 10.51 -3.22 -27.33
N THR A 308 9.50 -3.43 -26.52
CA THR A 308 8.11 -3.60 -26.94
C THR A 308 7.24 -2.71 -26.09
N GLU A 309 6.17 -2.22 -26.66
CA GLU A 309 5.13 -1.49 -25.96
C GLU A 309 3.81 -2.25 -26.09
N VAL A 310 3.25 -2.64 -24.96
CA VAL A 310 1.98 -3.36 -24.89
C VAL A 310 0.91 -2.36 -24.44
N GLU A 311 -0.03 -2.06 -25.30
CA GLU A 311 -1.17 -1.21 -24.94
C GLU A 311 -2.12 -1.97 -23.99
N ILE A 312 -2.61 -1.27 -22.97
CA ILE A 312 -3.56 -1.78 -21.98
C ILE A 312 -4.85 -0.96 -22.11
N ARG A 313 -5.97 -1.64 -22.32
CA ARG A 313 -7.30 -1.02 -22.36
C ARG A 313 -8.32 -1.94 -21.73
N GLY A 314 -9.28 -1.38 -21.02
CA GLY A 314 -10.35 -2.15 -20.43
C GLY A 314 -11.35 -1.31 -19.67
N ASN A 315 -12.30 -1.97 -19.03
CA ASN A 315 -13.21 -1.35 -18.09
C ASN A 315 -13.02 -2.03 -16.72
N LEU A 316 -12.77 -1.25 -15.69
CA LEU A 316 -12.51 -1.78 -14.33
C LEU A 316 -13.75 -2.42 -13.68
N ASP A 317 -14.95 -2.08 -14.17
CA ASP A 317 -16.20 -2.72 -13.76
C ASP A 317 -16.47 -4.05 -14.48
N ASP A 318 -15.67 -4.37 -15.50
CA ASP A 318 -15.78 -5.61 -16.27
C ASP A 318 -14.52 -6.44 -16.04
N PRO A 319 -14.61 -7.64 -15.43
CA PRO A 319 -13.46 -8.50 -15.17
C PRO A 319 -12.70 -8.93 -16.43
N ASP A 320 -13.29 -8.78 -17.61
CA ASP A 320 -12.64 -9.02 -18.90
C ASP A 320 -11.79 -7.82 -19.37
N VAL A 321 -10.84 -7.38 -18.55
CA VAL A 321 -9.83 -6.38 -18.98
C VAL A 321 -8.94 -7.03 -20.05
N SER A 322 -9.07 -6.60 -21.29
CA SER A 322 -8.26 -7.12 -22.39
C SER A 322 -7.01 -6.26 -22.61
N ALA A 323 -5.82 -6.85 -22.51
CA ALA A 323 -4.61 -6.25 -23.04
C ALA A 323 -4.55 -6.51 -24.56
N TRP A 324 -4.34 -5.47 -25.36
CA TRP A 324 -4.27 -5.57 -26.81
C TRP A 324 -2.84 -5.63 -27.31
N GLN A 325 -2.67 -6.50 -28.29
CA GLN A 325 -1.40 -6.72 -28.99
C GLN A 325 -1.02 -5.48 -29.84
N ALA A 326 0.24 -5.12 -29.76
CA ALA A 326 0.90 -4.28 -30.77
C ALA A 326 1.23 -5.10 -32.03
#